data_efc55adc7d2b1293e775cab33279253e
#
_entry.id   efc55adc7d2b1293e775cab33279253e
#
_cell.length_a   1.000
_cell.length_b   1.000
_cell.length_c   1.000
_cell.angle_alpha   90.00
_cell.angle_beta   90.00
_cell.angle_gamma   90.00
#
_symmetry.space_group_name_H-M   'P 1'
#
loop_
_entity.id
_entity.type
_entity.pdbx_description
1 polymer ?
#
loop_
_entity_poly.entity_id
_entity_poly.type
_entity_poly.pdbx_seq_one_letter_code
_entity_poly.pdbx_strand_id
1 'polypeptide(L)'
;MSKAMLVGVDASLSLPTRYAIEAACCQFLEQPSPERRLLLLHVIPVPSDPSPRWGRPPGSLSLFPPTNSQRCEARRALSRARALLEHLGVPDNAIEVLVRAGAPADELVRVARERDVDLLVLGSRPPSRFRTLRRVVFGSMTRRVLRLAPCRVLLASPPHPSGSGDLVTWYERAMLRCLQQQAAPLVVLTPGDVVRRFTPSFEAAQRSEVAAAACALERLAQQGLLVCRVVNGEVRCWND
;
A
#
# COMPACT_ATOMS: atom_id res chain seq x y z
N MET A 1 7.13 26.21 12.71
CA MET A 1 7.44 24.77 12.93
C MET A 1 7.09 24.03 11.65
N SER A 2 8.09 23.52 10.97
CA SER A 2 7.91 22.74 9.72
C SER A 2 7.04 21.52 10.02
N LYS A 3 5.90 21.39 9.35
CA LYS A 3 4.99 20.26 9.53
C LYS A 3 5.37 19.18 8.52
N ALA A 4 5.90 18.07 8.99
CA ALA A 4 6.28 16.96 8.14
C ALA A 4 5.29 15.80 8.26
N MET A 5 4.92 15.21 7.10
CA MET A 5 4.13 13.99 7.03
C MET A 5 5.01 12.84 6.54
N LEU A 6 4.92 11.67 7.15
CA LEU A 6 5.67 10.48 6.77
C LEU A 6 4.74 9.39 6.27
N VAL A 7 4.99 8.88 5.07
CA VAL A 7 4.24 7.77 4.47
C VAL A 7 5.12 6.54 4.34
N GLY A 8 4.69 5.43 4.92
CA GLY A 8 5.35 4.14 4.73
C GLY A 8 4.97 3.51 3.39
N VAL A 9 5.98 3.22 2.56
CA VAL A 9 5.81 2.66 1.21
C VAL A 9 6.36 1.24 1.16
N ASP A 10 5.56 0.26 0.73
CA ASP A 10 6.04 -1.10 0.47
C ASP A 10 6.61 -1.26 -0.96
N ALA A 11 7.41 -2.30 -1.18
CA ALA A 11 8.08 -2.54 -2.47
C ALA A 11 7.11 -2.73 -3.63
N SER A 12 5.96 -3.36 -3.38
CA SER A 12 4.95 -3.69 -4.41
C SER A 12 4.01 -2.53 -4.72
N LEU A 13 4.04 -1.44 -3.95
CA LEU A 13 3.03 -0.39 -3.97
C LEU A 13 1.61 -0.99 -3.85
N SER A 14 1.43 -1.84 -2.85
CA SER A 14 0.19 -2.57 -2.61
C SER A 14 -1.01 -1.64 -2.47
N LEU A 15 -2.20 -2.19 -2.64
CA LEU A 15 -3.44 -1.40 -2.53
C LEU A 15 -3.52 -0.61 -1.20
N PRO A 16 -3.24 -1.18 -0.02
CA PRO A 16 -3.18 -0.40 1.22
C PRO A 16 -2.18 0.76 1.18
N THR A 17 -1.02 0.56 0.57
CA THR A 17 -0.01 1.63 0.41
C THR A 17 -0.51 2.74 -0.50
N ARG A 18 -1.20 2.41 -1.60
CA ARG A 18 -1.81 3.43 -2.48
C ARG A 18 -2.85 4.26 -1.74
N TYR A 19 -3.73 3.62 -0.96
CA TYR A 19 -4.69 4.35 -0.11
C TYR A 19 -4.00 5.22 0.94
N ALA A 20 -2.88 4.80 1.48
CA ALA A 20 -2.09 5.63 2.39
C ALA A 20 -1.53 6.87 1.69
N ILE A 21 -1.03 6.73 0.45
CA ILE A 21 -0.54 7.83 -0.38
C ILE A 21 -1.68 8.80 -0.72
N GLU A 22 -2.85 8.29 -1.16
CA GLU A 22 -4.02 9.11 -1.45
C GLU A 22 -4.49 9.87 -0.19
N ALA A 23 -4.59 9.21 0.96
CA ALA A 23 -4.96 9.83 2.22
C ALA A 23 -3.96 10.91 2.68
N ALA A 24 -2.66 10.65 2.51
CA ALA A 24 -1.62 11.62 2.80
C ALA A 24 -1.71 12.83 1.86
N CYS A 25 -1.99 12.61 0.57
CA CYS A 25 -2.21 13.67 -0.41
C CYS A 25 -3.41 14.55 -0.02
N CYS A 26 -4.57 13.98 0.31
CA CYS A 26 -5.73 14.72 0.77
C CYS A 26 -5.39 15.59 1.98
N GLN A 27 -4.75 15.01 3.00
CA GLN A 27 -4.34 15.73 4.20
C GLN A 27 -3.29 16.82 3.93
N PHE A 28 -2.43 16.63 2.93
CA PHE A 28 -1.45 17.61 2.50
C PHE A 28 -2.13 18.81 1.83
N LEU A 29 -3.07 18.55 0.92
CA LEU A 29 -3.76 19.57 0.12
C LEU A 29 -4.82 20.35 0.93
N GLU A 30 -5.44 19.73 1.94
CA GLU A 30 -6.41 20.40 2.83
C GLU A 30 -5.77 21.51 3.67
N GLN A 31 -4.47 21.41 3.95
CA GLN A 31 -3.75 22.40 4.77
C GLN A 31 -2.47 22.84 4.08
N PRO A 32 -2.56 23.61 2.99
CA PRO A 32 -1.39 24.03 2.25
C PRO A 32 -0.50 24.94 3.12
N SER A 33 0.78 24.57 3.18
CA SER A 33 1.81 25.40 3.82
C SER A 33 3.11 25.25 3.03
N PRO A 34 3.81 26.35 2.74
CA PRO A 34 5.04 26.31 1.97
C PRO A 34 6.18 25.54 2.67
N GLU A 35 6.08 25.42 4.00
CA GLU A 35 7.05 24.68 4.80
C GLU A 35 6.70 23.20 4.97
N ARG A 36 5.50 22.77 4.52
CA ARG A 36 5.04 21.40 4.71
C ARG A 36 5.81 20.45 3.79
N ARG A 37 6.29 19.34 4.36
CA ARG A 37 7.01 18.31 3.63
C ARG A 37 6.27 16.97 3.71
N LEU A 38 6.34 16.20 2.62
CA LEU A 38 5.80 14.86 2.54
C LEU A 38 6.97 13.88 2.30
N LEU A 39 7.27 13.06 3.29
CA LEU A 39 8.36 12.11 3.27
C LEU A 39 7.82 10.74 2.88
N LEU A 40 8.35 10.14 1.81
CA LEU A 40 8.10 8.77 1.42
C LEU A 40 9.23 7.89 1.95
N LEU A 41 8.93 6.95 2.82
CA LEU A 41 9.91 6.03 3.40
C LEU A 41 9.66 4.60 2.95
N HIS A 42 10.66 4.01 2.30
CA HIS A 42 10.74 2.57 2.12
C HIS A 42 11.80 1.99 3.04
N VAL A 43 11.42 0.98 3.81
CA VAL A 43 12.36 0.24 4.67
C VAL A 43 12.63 -1.12 4.05
N ILE A 44 13.89 -1.36 3.72
CA ILE A 44 14.36 -2.68 3.28
C ILE A 44 14.45 -3.57 4.53
N PRO A 45 13.62 -4.63 4.63
CA PRO A 45 13.66 -5.50 5.80
C PRO A 45 15.00 -6.20 5.89
N VAL A 46 15.64 -6.08 7.02
CA VAL A 46 16.86 -6.81 7.30
C VAL A 46 16.56 -7.72 8.47
N PRO A 47 16.94 -9.01 8.41
CA PRO A 47 16.77 -9.91 9.53
C PRO A 47 17.47 -9.32 10.76
N SER A 48 16.71 -8.95 11.76
CA SER A 48 17.25 -8.70 13.08
C SER A 48 17.53 -10.06 13.71
N ASP A 49 18.72 -10.24 14.26
CA ASP A 49 19.07 -11.46 15.00
C ASP A 49 18.03 -11.68 16.11
N PRO A 50 17.27 -12.79 16.09
CA PRO A 50 16.23 -13.05 17.08
C PRO A 50 16.78 -13.38 18.47
N SER A 51 18.08 -13.51 18.62
CA SER A 51 18.72 -13.87 19.88
C SER A 51 19.16 -12.63 20.65
N PRO A 52 18.61 -12.38 21.85
CA PRO A 52 19.25 -11.48 22.80
C PRO A 52 20.52 -12.16 23.34
N ARG A 53 21.57 -12.21 22.52
CA ARG A 53 22.89 -12.57 23.03
C ARG A 53 23.42 -11.40 23.84
N TRP A 54 23.67 -11.66 25.08
CA TRP A 54 24.23 -10.82 26.12
C TRP A 54 25.21 -9.78 25.57
N GLY A 55 24.94 -8.50 25.79
CA GLY A 55 25.90 -7.43 25.62
C GLY A 55 25.78 -6.59 24.33
N ARG A 56 24.77 -6.79 23.45
CA ARG A 56 24.57 -5.91 22.28
C ARG A 56 23.37 -4.98 22.47
N PRO A 57 23.53 -3.65 22.26
CA PRO A 57 22.41 -2.73 22.32
C PRO A 57 21.38 -3.04 21.21
N PRO A 58 20.08 -2.87 21.47
CA PRO A 58 19.05 -3.00 20.45
C PRO A 58 19.31 -1.96 19.37
N GLY A 59 19.49 -2.41 18.12
CA GLY A 59 19.82 -1.55 16.97
C GLY A 59 21.19 -1.78 16.37
N SER A 60 21.92 -2.79 16.82
CA SER A 60 23.23 -3.13 16.23
C SER A 60 23.09 -3.63 14.80
N LEU A 61 23.90 -3.05 13.95
CA LEU A 61 24.15 -3.27 12.52
C LEU A 61 23.74 -4.67 12.04
N SER A 62 22.88 -4.70 11.03
CA SER A 62 22.58 -5.91 10.26
C SER A 62 23.87 -6.54 9.77
N LEU A 63 24.05 -7.82 10.04
CA LEU A 63 25.18 -8.62 9.54
C LEU A 63 25.18 -8.72 8.00
N PHE A 64 24.07 -8.38 7.37
CA PHE A 64 23.89 -8.43 5.92
C PHE A 64 23.40 -7.08 5.41
N PRO A 65 24.24 -6.28 4.76
CA PRO A 65 23.80 -5.05 4.11
C PRO A 65 22.80 -5.38 3.00
N PRO A 66 21.82 -4.48 2.73
CA PRO A 66 20.89 -4.68 1.63
C PRO A 66 21.60 -4.88 0.31
N THR A 67 21.13 -5.86 -0.47
CA THR A 67 21.66 -6.14 -1.80
C THR A 67 21.36 -4.99 -2.78
N ASN A 68 22.11 -4.92 -3.86
CA ASN A 68 21.86 -3.93 -4.93
C ASN A 68 20.47 -4.10 -5.54
N SER A 69 19.98 -5.35 -5.69
CA SER A 69 18.64 -5.63 -6.17
C SER A 69 17.56 -5.03 -5.25
N GLN A 70 17.67 -5.24 -3.94
CA GLN A 70 16.74 -4.68 -2.95
C GLN A 70 16.75 -3.14 -2.97
N ARG A 71 17.93 -2.53 -3.12
CA ARG A 71 18.05 -1.07 -3.24
C ARG A 71 17.40 -0.54 -4.53
N CYS A 72 17.58 -1.24 -5.65
CA CYS A 72 16.92 -0.89 -6.91
C CYS A 72 15.40 -1.02 -6.81
N GLU A 73 14.90 -2.09 -6.19
CA GLU A 73 13.47 -2.30 -5.97
C GLU A 73 12.86 -1.20 -5.07
N ALA A 74 13.54 -0.86 -3.98
CA ALA A 74 13.16 0.22 -3.09
C ALA A 74 13.06 1.57 -3.83
N ARG A 75 14.06 1.90 -4.64
CA ARG A 75 14.07 3.13 -5.45
C ARG A 75 12.93 3.14 -6.48
N ARG A 76 12.67 2.03 -7.16
CA ARG A 76 11.56 1.90 -8.12
C ARG A 76 10.20 2.08 -7.43
N ALA A 77 10.01 1.50 -6.24
CA ALA A 77 8.77 1.68 -5.48
C ALA A 77 8.56 3.14 -5.08
N LEU A 78 9.60 3.81 -4.58
CA LEU A 78 9.56 5.21 -4.21
C LEU A 78 9.34 6.14 -5.41
N SER A 79 9.98 5.88 -6.55
CA SER A 79 9.76 6.66 -7.78
C SER A 79 8.30 6.57 -8.24
N ARG A 80 7.70 5.38 -8.19
CA ARG A 80 6.27 5.19 -8.50
C ARG A 80 5.35 5.90 -7.51
N ALA A 81 5.70 5.85 -6.20
CA ALA A 81 4.95 6.54 -5.16
C ALA A 81 5.02 8.06 -5.31
N ARG A 82 6.21 8.59 -5.67
CA ARG A 82 6.42 10.02 -5.97
C ARG A 82 5.60 10.45 -7.17
N ALA A 83 5.68 9.74 -8.29
CA ALA A 83 4.91 10.03 -9.49
C ALA A 83 3.39 10.03 -9.22
N LEU A 84 2.91 9.14 -8.34
CA LEU A 84 1.51 9.12 -7.92
C LEU A 84 1.13 10.40 -7.15
N LEU A 85 1.97 10.87 -6.22
CA LEU A 85 1.74 12.11 -5.47
C LEU A 85 1.76 13.34 -6.38
N GLU A 86 2.70 13.41 -7.31
CA GLU A 86 2.79 14.48 -8.31
C GLU A 86 1.54 14.52 -9.19
N HIS A 87 1.07 13.35 -9.65
CA HIS A 87 -0.18 13.24 -10.40
C HIS A 87 -1.41 13.68 -9.60
N LEU A 88 -1.40 13.47 -8.29
CA LEU A 88 -2.45 13.91 -7.37
C LEU A 88 -2.34 15.40 -6.98
N GLY A 89 -1.34 16.12 -7.48
CA GLY A 89 -1.19 17.56 -7.30
C GLY A 89 -0.25 18.00 -6.17
N VAL A 90 0.51 17.09 -5.58
CA VAL A 90 1.55 17.46 -4.60
C VAL A 90 2.77 17.98 -5.35
N PRO A 91 3.25 19.21 -5.06
CA PRO A 91 4.41 19.78 -5.76
C PRO A 91 5.69 18.99 -5.46
N ASP A 92 6.50 18.78 -6.49
CA ASP A 92 7.71 17.97 -6.44
C ASP A 92 8.70 18.41 -5.35
N ASN A 93 8.86 19.71 -5.15
CA ASN A 93 9.73 20.30 -4.14
C ASN A 93 9.26 20.04 -2.69
N ALA A 94 8.02 19.59 -2.48
CA ALA A 94 7.49 19.19 -1.19
C ALA A 94 7.69 17.72 -0.87
N ILE A 95 8.10 16.89 -1.86
CA ILE A 95 8.25 15.45 -1.71
C ILE A 95 9.71 15.08 -1.47
N GLU A 96 9.97 14.42 -0.34
CA GLU A 96 11.28 13.84 -0.02
C GLU A 96 11.17 12.31 -0.01
N VAL A 97 12.18 11.62 -0.56
CA VAL A 97 12.24 10.17 -0.61
C VAL A 97 13.38 9.62 0.22
N LEU A 98 13.09 8.62 1.04
CA LEU A 98 14.03 8.02 1.97
C LEU A 98 14.03 6.49 1.84
N VAL A 99 15.23 5.90 1.82
CA VAL A 99 15.43 4.46 1.94
C VAL A 99 16.19 4.19 3.23
N ARG A 100 15.66 3.29 4.05
CA ARG A 100 16.33 2.79 5.26
C ARG A 100 16.44 1.27 5.20
N ALA A 101 17.27 0.70 6.04
CA ALA A 101 17.40 -0.74 6.18
C ALA A 101 17.27 -1.10 7.66
N GLY A 102 16.43 -2.09 7.97
CA GLY A 102 16.18 -2.48 9.36
C GLY A 102 14.80 -3.10 9.59
N ALA A 103 14.36 -3.06 10.83
CA ALA A 103 12.99 -3.46 11.18
C ALA A 103 12.02 -2.34 10.78
N PRO A 104 11.03 -2.59 9.91
CA PRO A 104 10.19 -1.53 9.33
C PRO A 104 9.51 -0.63 10.37
N ALA A 105 8.97 -1.20 11.45
CA ALA A 105 8.31 -0.40 12.47
C ALA A 105 9.28 0.53 13.22
N ASP A 106 10.48 0.04 13.52
CA ASP A 106 11.48 0.81 14.27
C ASP A 106 12.06 1.94 13.42
N GLU A 107 12.31 1.66 12.13
CA GLU A 107 12.80 2.69 11.20
C GLU A 107 11.76 3.78 10.95
N LEU A 108 10.46 3.44 10.81
CA LEU A 108 9.38 4.41 10.69
C LEU A 108 9.32 5.33 11.91
N VAL A 109 9.38 4.76 13.12
CA VAL A 109 9.37 5.52 14.36
C VAL A 109 10.63 6.38 14.52
N ARG A 110 11.80 5.83 14.12
CA ARG A 110 13.07 6.55 14.18
C ARG A 110 13.05 7.77 13.25
N VAL A 111 12.66 7.58 11.98
CA VAL A 111 12.57 8.69 11.02
C VAL A 111 11.51 9.72 11.46
N ALA A 112 10.39 9.27 12.04
CA ALA A 112 9.39 10.18 12.57
C ALA A 112 9.95 11.09 13.69
N ARG A 113 10.85 10.57 14.53
CA ARG A 113 11.55 11.37 15.54
C ARG A 113 12.65 12.26 14.94
N GLU A 114 13.48 11.71 14.05
CA GLU A 114 14.59 12.42 13.42
C GLU A 114 14.12 13.64 12.60
N ARG A 115 12.92 13.56 12.03
CA ARG A 115 12.37 14.57 11.11
C ARG A 115 11.22 15.39 11.71
N ASP A 116 10.98 15.27 13.01
CA ASP A 116 9.91 15.95 13.73
C ASP A 116 8.55 15.86 13.01
N VAL A 117 8.18 14.61 12.65
CA VAL A 117 6.96 14.29 11.90
C VAL A 117 5.74 14.48 12.78
N ASP A 118 4.73 15.20 12.27
CA ASP A 118 3.46 15.43 12.97
C ASP A 118 2.36 14.41 12.61
N LEU A 119 2.49 13.75 11.45
CA LEU A 119 1.57 12.71 10.99
C LEU A 119 2.30 11.56 10.27
N LEU A 120 2.17 10.35 10.79
CA LEU A 120 2.63 9.11 10.15
C LEU A 120 1.45 8.41 9.49
N VAL A 121 1.52 8.18 8.17
CA VAL A 121 0.47 7.53 7.39
C VAL A 121 0.91 6.15 6.94
N LEU A 122 0.10 5.14 7.25
CA LEU A 122 0.36 3.74 6.90
C LEU A 122 -0.82 3.10 6.21
N GLY A 123 -0.54 2.28 5.21
CA GLY A 123 -1.52 1.37 4.66
C GLY A 123 -1.87 0.26 5.65
N SER A 124 -3.13 0.06 5.91
CA SER A 124 -3.64 -1.02 6.75
C SER A 124 -4.45 -2.00 5.91
N ARG A 125 -4.24 -3.29 6.16
CA ARG A 125 -5.09 -4.32 5.57
C ARG A 125 -6.37 -4.41 6.39
N PRO A 126 -7.55 -4.50 5.75
CA PRO A 126 -8.78 -4.75 6.47
C PRO A 126 -8.69 -6.11 7.21
N PRO A 127 -9.33 -6.24 8.37
CA PRO A 127 -9.40 -7.50 9.08
C PRO A 127 -10.11 -8.56 8.22
N SER A 128 -9.55 -9.78 8.13
CA SER A 128 -10.21 -10.88 7.41
C SER A 128 -11.57 -11.20 8.06
N ARG A 129 -12.57 -11.54 7.23
CA ARG A 129 -13.97 -11.81 7.68
C ARG A 129 -14.08 -12.98 8.66
N PHE A 130 -13.09 -13.86 8.75
CA PHE A 130 -13.13 -15.09 9.55
C PHE A 130 -12.77 -14.91 11.04
N ARG A 131 -12.39 -13.72 11.46
CA ARG A 131 -12.14 -13.48 12.89
C ARG A 131 -13.37 -12.85 13.53
N THR A 132 -14.31 -13.68 13.91
CA THR A 132 -15.52 -13.41 14.71
C THR A 132 -15.22 -12.80 16.11
N LEU A 133 -13.97 -12.56 16.43
CA LEU A 133 -13.57 -11.91 17.67
C LEU A 133 -13.37 -10.42 17.42
N ARG A 134 -14.12 -9.61 18.12
CA ARG A 134 -14.16 -8.13 18.21
C ARG A 134 -12.81 -7.42 18.45
N ARG A 135 -11.69 -8.00 18.04
CA ARG A 135 -10.37 -7.36 18.13
C ARG A 135 -9.89 -7.02 16.72
N VAL A 136 -9.84 -5.74 16.44
CA VAL A 136 -9.12 -5.20 15.28
C VAL A 136 -7.69 -5.73 15.32
N VAL A 137 -7.40 -6.74 14.49
CA VAL A 137 -6.07 -7.37 14.49
C VAL A 137 -5.21 -6.63 13.49
N PHE A 138 -4.61 -5.55 13.95
CA PHE A 138 -3.51 -4.91 13.21
C PHE A 138 -2.33 -5.88 13.08
N GLY A 139 -1.63 -5.84 11.94
CA GLY A 139 -0.38 -6.57 11.77
C GLY A 139 0.65 -6.19 12.84
N SER A 140 1.64 -7.04 13.06
CA SER A 140 2.68 -6.83 14.07
C SER A 140 3.40 -5.48 13.90
N MET A 141 3.68 -5.10 12.65
CA MET A 141 4.32 -3.83 12.29
C MET A 141 3.44 -2.64 12.70
N THR A 142 2.17 -2.62 12.31
CA THR A 142 1.23 -1.54 12.65
C THR A 142 1.05 -1.40 14.15
N ARG A 143 0.88 -2.51 14.88
CA ARG A 143 0.78 -2.49 16.36
C ARG A 143 2.03 -1.91 17.02
N ARG A 144 3.21 -2.24 16.50
CA ARG A 144 4.47 -1.72 17.02
C ARG A 144 4.58 -0.22 16.77
N VAL A 145 4.24 0.25 15.56
CA VAL A 145 4.21 1.69 15.25
C VAL A 145 3.23 2.42 16.14
N LEU A 146 1.97 1.97 16.27
CA LEU A 146 0.96 2.61 17.12
C LEU A 146 1.39 2.74 18.59
N ARG A 147 2.24 1.83 19.08
CA ARG A 147 2.76 1.87 20.44
C ARG A 147 3.92 2.84 20.63
N LEU A 148 4.74 3.02 19.60
CA LEU A 148 6.04 3.70 19.70
C LEU A 148 6.10 5.05 18.99
N ALA A 149 5.10 5.36 18.15
CA ALA A 149 5.09 6.58 17.34
C ALA A 149 5.11 7.83 18.22
N PRO A 150 5.95 8.82 17.89
CA PRO A 150 6.02 10.09 18.63
C PRO A 150 4.93 11.08 18.20
N CYS A 151 4.17 10.76 17.16
CA CYS A 151 3.21 11.62 16.49
C CYS A 151 1.88 10.91 16.24
N ARG A 152 0.91 11.61 15.66
CA ARG A 152 -0.36 11.02 15.22
C ARG A 152 -0.11 9.96 14.13
N VAL A 153 -0.91 8.89 14.15
CA VAL A 153 -0.83 7.82 13.15
C VAL A 153 -2.17 7.71 12.44
N LEU A 154 -2.15 7.84 11.12
CA LEU A 154 -3.29 7.61 10.25
C LEU A 154 -3.15 6.24 9.60
N LEU A 155 -4.13 5.37 9.80
CA LEU A 155 -4.19 4.08 9.13
C LEU A 155 -5.20 4.17 7.98
N ALA A 156 -4.69 4.19 6.76
CA ALA A 156 -5.50 4.18 5.56
C ALA A 156 -5.78 2.74 5.14
N SER A 157 -7.06 2.39 5.07
CA SER A 157 -7.50 1.06 4.66
C SER A 157 -8.41 1.18 3.43
N PRO A 158 -8.22 0.33 2.40
CA PRO A 158 -9.18 0.29 1.32
C PRO A 158 -10.58 -0.05 1.90
N PRO A 159 -11.63 0.58 1.39
CA PRO A 159 -12.99 0.28 1.83
C PRO A 159 -13.26 -1.20 1.58
N HIS A 160 -13.76 -1.88 2.60
CA HIS A 160 -14.15 -3.29 2.49
C HIS A 160 -15.66 -3.38 2.28
N PRO A 161 -16.12 -4.01 1.22
CA PRO A 161 -17.55 -4.16 0.97
C PRO A 161 -18.18 -5.09 2.01
N SER A 162 -19.33 -4.67 2.55
CA SER A 162 -20.05 -5.41 3.60
C SER A 162 -20.99 -6.49 3.07
N GLY A 163 -21.21 -6.56 1.74
CA GLY A 163 -22.15 -7.50 1.06
C GLY A 163 -21.67 -7.94 -0.33
N SER A 164 -22.31 -8.98 -0.89
CA SER A 164 -21.95 -9.53 -2.20
C SER A 164 -22.17 -8.53 -3.37
N GLY A 165 -23.24 -7.72 -3.31
CA GLY A 165 -23.50 -6.66 -4.30
C GLY A 165 -22.45 -5.54 -4.22
N ASP A 166 -21.98 -5.24 -3.02
CA ASP A 166 -20.91 -4.27 -2.80
C ASP A 166 -19.55 -4.76 -3.32
N LEU A 167 -19.31 -6.09 -3.30
CA LEU A 167 -18.08 -6.70 -3.83
C LEU A 167 -17.92 -6.45 -5.33
N VAL A 168 -19.00 -6.61 -6.10
CA VAL A 168 -18.96 -6.37 -7.56
C VAL A 168 -18.62 -4.91 -7.84
N THR A 169 -19.32 -3.98 -7.22
CA THR A 169 -19.07 -2.54 -7.37
C THR A 169 -17.69 -2.15 -6.86
N TRP A 170 -17.21 -2.81 -5.81
CA TRP A 170 -15.88 -2.58 -5.28
C TRP A 170 -14.77 -3.02 -6.26
N TYR A 171 -14.87 -4.23 -6.83
CA TYR A 171 -13.94 -4.70 -7.84
C TYR A 171 -13.99 -3.83 -9.09
N GLU A 172 -15.18 -3.44 -9.54
CA GLU A 172 -15.38 -2.53 -10.67
C GLU A 172 -14.60 -1.22 -10.46
N ARG A 173 -14.79 -0.55 -9.32
CA ARG A 173 -14.08 0.68 -8.98
C ARG A 173 -12.57 0.49 -8.85
N ALA A 174 -12.13 -0.62 -8.24
CA ALA A 174 -10.71 -0.93 -8.09
C ALA A 174 -10.03 -1.15 -9.46
N MET A 175 -10.69 -1.83 -10.38
CA MET A 175 -10.21 -2.03 -11.74
C MET A 175 -10.21 -0.74 -12.55
N LEU A 176 -11.27 0.08 -12.48
CA LEU A 176 -11.32 1.38 -13.14
C LEU A 176 -10.16 2.28 -12.74
N ARG A 177 -9.89 2.40 -11.44
CA ARG A 177 -8.73 3.15 -10.96
C ARG A 177 -7.41 2.57 -11.48
N CYS A 178 -7.30 1.24 -11.53
CA CYS A 178 -6.10 0.59 -12.04
C CYS A 178 -5.90 0.88 -13.53
N LEU A 179 -6.95 0.81 -14.35
CA LEU A 179 -6.90 1.11 -15.77
C LEU A 179 -6.56 2.58 -16.04
N GLN A 180 -7.13 3.50 -15.26
CA GLN A 180 -6.83 4.94 -15.36
C GLN A 180 -5.39 5.30 -14.97
N GLN A 181 -4.79 4.56 -14.05
CA GLN A 181 -3.44 4.83 -13.53
C GLN A 181 -2.33 4.11 -14.31
N GLN A 182 -2.66 3.17 -15.19
CA GLN A 182 -1.66 2.43 -15.95
C GLN A 182 -1.50 3.02 -17.35
N ALA A 183 -0.31 3.56 -17.62
CA ALA A 183 0.17 3.88 -18.96
C ALA A 183 0.61 2.63 -19.77
N ALA A 184 0.32 1.43 -19.30
CA ALA A 184 0.70 0.18 -19.97
C ALA A 184 -0.34 -0.17 -21.04
N PRO A 185 0.09 -0.50 -22.28
CA PRO A 185 -0.81 -0.64 -23.43
C PRO A 185 -1.72 -1.88 -23.36
N LEU A 186 -1.39 -2.90 -22.61
CA LEU A 186 -2.21 -4.12 -22.51
C LEU A 186 -2.16 -4.72 -21.10
N VAL A 187 -3.32 -4.86 -20.47
CA VAL A 187 -3.47 -5.57 -19.20
C VAL A 187 -4.44 -6.73 -19.40
N VAL A 188 -3.94 -7.95 -19.29
CA VAL A 188 -4.78 -9.15 -19.32
C VAL A 188 -5.15 -9.52 -17.88
N LEU A 189 -6.44 -9.63 -17.59
CA LEU A 189 -6.97 -9.92 -16.27
C LEU A 189 -7.89 -11.15 -16.34
N THR A 190 -7.66 -12.10 -15.45
CA THR A 190 -8.63 -13.15 -15.12
C THR A 190 -9.38 -12.78 -13.84
N PRO A 191 -10.55 -13.36 -13.54
CA PRO A 191 -11.22 -13.17 -12.25
C PRO A 191 -10.31 -13.49 -11.06
N GLY A 192 -9.49 -14.54 -11.18
CA GLY A 192 -8.50 -14.91 -10.18
C GLY A 192 -7.39 -13.87 -9.98
N ASP A 193 -6.94 -13.24 -11.08
CA ASP A 193 -5.94 -12.16 -11.00
C ASP A 193 -6.52 -10.92 -10.33
N VAL A 194 -7.76 -10.58 -10.65
CA VAL A 194 -8.48 -9.46 -10.02
C VAL A 194 -8.57 -9.68 -8.51
N VAL A 195 -8.98 -10.88 -8.08
CA VAL A 195 -9.02 -11.18 -6.64
C VAL A 195 -7.63 -11.08 -6.02
N ARG A 196 -6.61 -11.74 -6.58
CA ARG A 196 -5.24 -11.69 -6.06
C ARG A 196 -4.68 -10.28 -6.00
N ARG A 197 -4.96 -9.47 -6.98
CA ARG A 197 -4.40 -8.11 -7.09
C ARG A 197 -5.10 -7.10 -6.19
N PHE A 198 -6.42 -7.22 -6.04
CA PHE A 198 -7.22 -6.23 -5.35
C PHE A 198 -7.71 -6.70 -3.98
N THR A 199 -7.85 -8.01 -3.73
CA THR A 199 -8.25 -8.47 -2.39
C THR A 199 -7.10 -8.32 -1.39
N PRO A 200 -7.37 -7.72 -0.22
CA PRO A 200 -6.33 -7.51 0.80
C PRO A 200 -5.92 -8.77 1.56
N SER A 201 -6.63 -9.88 1.41
CA SER A 201 -6.38 -11.13 2.14
C SER A 201 -5.46 -12.08 1.37
N PHE A 202 -4.50 -12.69 2.09
CA PHE A 202 -3.64 -13.76 1.59
C PHE A 202 -4.31 -15.14 1.62
N GLU A 203 -5.56 -15.22 2.02
CA GLU A 203 -6.32 -16.48 2.01
C GLU A 203 -6.73 -16.81 0.58
N ALA A 204 -6.81 -18.10 0.28
CA ALA A 204 -7.25 -18.56 -1.02
C ALA A 204 -8.54 -17.87 -1.43
N ALA A 205 -8.59 -17.32 -2.64
CA ALA A 205 -9.73 -16.59 -3.17
C ALA A 205 -11.02 -17.40 -2.96
N GLN A 206 -11.97 -16.81 -2.24
CA GLN A 206 -13.26 -17.47 -2.01
C GLN A 206 -14.04 -17.52 -3.33
N ARG A 207 -14.83 -18.57 -3.53
CA ARG A 207 -15.68 -18.71 -4.72
C ARG A 207 -16.58 -17.48 -4.93
N SER A 208 -17.08 -16.86 -3.86
CA SER A 208 -17.89 -15.64 -3.91
C SER A 208 -17.10 -14.41 -4.38
N GLU A 209 -15.82 -14.30 -4.04
CA GLU A 209 -14.95 -13.21 -4.48
C GLU A 209 -14.59 -13.35 -5.97
N VAL A 210 -14.26 -14.57 -6.39
CA VAL A 210 -14.01 -14.86 -7.82
C VAL A 210 -15.24 -14.62 -8.66
N ALA A 211 -16.43 -15.02 -8.18
CA ALA A 211 -17.71 -14.74 -8.87
C ALA A 211 -17.98 -13.24 -8.95
N ALA A 212 -17.75 -12.49 -7.87
CA ALA A 212 -17.93 -11.04 -7.86
C ALA A 212 -16.94 -10.32 -8.79
N ALA A 213 -15.68 -10.78 -8.83
CA ALA A 213 -14.68 -10.27 -9.76
C ALA A 213 -15.04 -10.58 -11.22
N ALA A 214 -15.59 -11.76 -11.52
CA ALA A 214 -16.08 -12.11 -12.85
C ALA A 214 -17.24 -11.19 -13.27
N CYS A 215 -18.25 -11.00 -12.41
CA CYS A 215 -19.35 -10.07 -12.67
C CYS A 215 -18.87 -8.61 -12.89
N ALA A 216 -17.85 -8.19 -12.14
CA ALA A 216 -17.28 -6.85 -12.33
C ALA A 216 -16.55 -6.70 -13.68
N LEU A 217 -15.79 -7.72 -14.09
CA LEU A 217 -15.16 -7.75 -15.43
C LEU A 217 -16.21 -7.72 -16.55
N GLU A 218 -17.30 -8.48 -16.43
CA GLU A 218 -18.39 -8.47 -17.39
C GLU A 218 -19.06 -7.10 -17.49
N ARG A 219 -19.30 -6.41 -16.38
CA ARG A 219 -19.85 -5.05 -16.38
C ARG A 219 -18.94 -4.06 -17.09
N LEU A 220 -17.63 -4.11 -16.83
CA LEU A 220 -16.66 -3.26 -17.51
C LEU A 220 -16.56 -3.57 -19.01
N ALA A 221 -16.75 -4.83 -19.41
CA ALA A 221 -16.83 -5.22 -20.81
C ALA A 221 -18.11 -4.70 -21.47
N GLN A 222 -19.25 -4.74 -20.78
CA GLN A 222 -20.51 -4.15 -21.27
C GLN A 222 -20.44 -2.63 -21.42
N GLN A 223 -19.61 -1.96 -20.62
CA GLN A 223 -19.32 -0.53 -20.72
C GLN A 223 -18.31 -0.20 -21.83
N GLY A 224 -17.78 -1.21 -22.53
CA GLY A 224 -16.79 -1.02 -23.62
C GLY A 224 -15.39 -0.69 -23.12
N LEU A 225 -15.12 -0.86 -21.83
CA LEU A 225 -13.81 -0.55 -21.22
C LEU A 225 -12.83 -1.74 -21.26
N LEU A 226 -13.36 -2.94 -21.47
CA LEU A 226 -12.61 -4.18 -21.60
C LEU A 226 -13.20 -5.05 -22.71
N VAL A 227 -12.34 -5.85 -23.33
CA VAL A 227 -12.76 -6.95 -24.22
C VAL A 227 -12.54 -8.26 -23.46
N CYS A 228 -13.59 -9.08 -23.34
CA CYS A 228 -13.51 -10.36 -22.66
C CYS A 228 -13.74 -11.53 -23.62
N ARG A 229 -12.90 -12.57 -23.51
CA ARG A 229 -13.08 -13.85 -24.24
C ARG A 229 -12.81 -15.03 -23.34
N VAL A 230 -13.44 -16.15 -23.64
CA VAL A 230 -13.17 -17.42 -22.98
C VAL A 230 -12.04 -18.11 -23.73
N VAL A 231 -10.92 -18.37 -23.04
CA VAL A 231 -9.75 -19.04 -23.59
C VAL A 231 -9.46 -20.25 -22.68
N ASN A 232 -9.51 -21.45 -23.21
CA ASN A 232 -9.29 -22.70 -22.46
C ASN A 232 -10.22 -22.85 -21.22
N GLY A 233 -11.47 -22.40 -21.32
CA GLY A 233 -12.45 -22.46 -20.22
C GLY A 233 -12.28 -21.38 -19.16
N GLU A 234 -11.35 -20.45 -19.32
CA GLU A 234 -11.08 -19.33 -18.41
C GLU A 234 -11.44 -18.00 -19.07
N VAL A 235 -12.16 -17.14 -18.37
CA VAL A 235 -12.48 -15.79 -18.84
C VAL A 235 -11.24 -14.92 -18.73
N ARG A 236 -10.80 -14.35 -19.86
CA ARG A 236 -9.71 -13.40 -19.93
C ARG A 236 -10.21 -12.09 -20.50
N CYS A 237 -9.92 -11.01 -19.82
CA CYS A 237 -10.33 -9.66 -20.21
C CYS A 237 -9.09 -8.77 -20.36
N TRP A 238 -9.11 -7.88 -21.36
CA TRP A 238 -8.04 -6.90 -21.58
C TRP A 238 -8.64 -5.57 -22.00
N ASN A 239 -7.90 -4.50 -21.79
CA ASN A 239 -8.23 -3.18 -22.29
C ASN A 239 -7.85 -3.09 -23.78
N ASP A 240 -8.67 -2.40 -24.55
CA ASP A 240 -8.41 -2.11 -25.98
C ASP A 240 -7.49 -0.89 -26.11
#